data_7957effcf4e30af41c88fb1e1399f354
#
_entry.id   7957effcf4e30af41c88fb1e1399f354
#
_cell.length_a   1.000
_cell.length_b   1.000
_cell.length_c   1.000
_cell.angle_alpha   90.00
_cell.angle_beta   90.00
_cell.angle_gamma   90.00
#
_symmetry.space_group_name_H-M   'P 1'
#
loop_
_entity.id
_entity.type
_entity.pdbx_description
1 polymer ?
#
loop_
_entity_poly.entity_id
_entity_poly.type
_entity_poly.pdbx_seq_one_letter_code
_entity_poly.pdbx_strand_id
1 'polypeptide(L)' 'MNILIIGSGAREHAFCWKLKESDGVEKIYVAPGNAGTLKIAKNLDVDVLNFNDLKHTIIKQSINLVIVGP' A
#
# COMPACT_ATOMS: atom_id res chain seq x y z
N MET A 1 6.99 4.50 -10.03
CA MET A 1 5.93 5.01 -9.14
C MET A 1 5.80 4.11 -7.93
N ASN A 2 5.81 4.69 -6.76
CA ASN A 2 5.58 3.98 -5.51
C ASN A 2 4.14 4.21 -5.07
N ILE A 3 3.44 3.13 -4.75
CA ILE A 3 2.01 3.17 -4.45
C ILE A 3 1.77 2.68 -3.04
N LEU A 4 0.93 3.38 -2.29
CA LEU A 4 0.44 2.95 -0.99
C LEU A 4 -1.04 2.63 -1.10
N ILE A 5 -1.41 1.41 -0.72
CA ILE A 5 -2.80 0.97 -0.66
C ILE A 5 -3.20 0.88 0.79
N ILE A 6 -4.30 1.54 1.15
CA ILE A 6 -4.83 1.50 2.51
C ILE A 6 -5.96 0.49 2.55
N GLY A 7 -5.76 -0.58 3.31
CA GLY A 7 -6.73 -1.65 3.46
C GLY A 7 -6.11 -2.96 3.89
N SER A 8 -6.92 -3.95 4.18
CA SER A 8 -6.47 -5.26 4.68
C SER A 8 -7.28 -6.45 4.16
N GLY A 9 -8.23 -6.19 3.28
CA GLY A 9 -9.13 -7.23 2.78
C GLY A 9 -8.63 -7.94 1.52
N ALA A 10 -9.42 -8.90 1.05
CA ALA A 10 -9.11 -9.65 -0.18
C ALA A 10 -9.07 -8.75 -1.41
N ARG A 11 -9.88 -7.68 -1.41
CA ARG A 11 -9.91 -6.73 -2.52
C ARG A 11 -8.57 -6.00 -2.68
N GLU A 12 -7.95 -5.62 -1.58
CA GLU A 12 -6.65 -4.99 -1.58
C GLU A 12 -5.58 -5.94 -2.06
N HIS A 13 -5.67 -7.22 -1.73
CA HIS A 13 -4.79 -8.26 -2.24
C HIS A 13 -4.89 -8.39 -3.76
N ALA A 14 -6.11 -8.45 -4.29
CA ALA A 14 -6.35 -8.55 -5.73
C ALA A 14 -5.83 -7.30 -6.46
N PHE A 15 -6.00 -6.14 -5.86
CA PHE A 15 -5.53 -4.87 -6.41
C PHE A 15 -4.00 -4.84 -6.50
N CYS A 16 -3.32 -5.26 -5.43
CA CYS A 16 -1.86 -5.37 -5.42
C CYS A 16 -1.35 -6.27 -6.53
N TRP A 17 -1.98 -7.42 -6.68
CA TRP A 17 -1.62 -8.39 -7.71
C TRP A 17 -1.70 -7.77 -9.09
N LYS A 18 -2.77 -7.02 -9.35
CA LYS A 18 -2.98 -6.36 -10.65
C LYS A 18 -1.95 -5.25 -10.89
N LEU A 19 -1.69 -4.43 -9.87
CA LEU A 19 -0.73 -3.33 -9.98
C LEU A 19 0.71 -3.82 -10.15
N LYS A 20 1.04 -4.95 -9.56
CA LYS A 20 2.38 -5.53 -9.67
C LYS A 20 2.76 -5.83 -11.12
N GLU A 21 1.78 -6.11 -11.96
CA GLU A 21 1.99 -6.40 -13.38
C GLU A 21 2.13 -5.14 -14.23
N SER A 22 1.84 -3.97 -13.68
CA SER A 22 1.83 -2.71 -14.43
C SER A 22 3.23 -2.14 -14.58
N ASP A 23 3.54 -1.68 -15.78
CA ASP A 23 4.79 -0.97 -16.04
C ASP A 23 4.79 0.36 -15.29
N GLY A 24 5.94 0.76 -14.80
CA GLY A 24 6.08 2.02 -14.06
C GLY A 24 5.78 1.94 -12.58
N VAL A 25 5.25 0.81 -12.09
CA VAL A 25 5.09 0.57 -10.66
C VAL A 25 6.37 -0.06 -10.12
N GLU A 26 7.08 0.66 -9.27
CA GLU A 26 8.35 0.20 -8.72
C GLU A 26 8.14 -0.54 -7.40
N LYS A 27 7.38 0.05 -6.49
CA LYS A 27 7.12 -0.51 -5.17
C LYS A 27 5.66 -0.36 -4.81
N ILE A 28 5.13 -1.38 -4.14
CA ILE A 28 3.76 -1.38 -3.63
C ILE A 28 3.83 -1.63 -2.13
N TYR A 29 3.21 -0.72 -1.37
CA TYR A 29 3.06 -0.83 0.07
C TYR A 29 1.58 -0.97 0.40
N VAL A 30 1.26 -1.72 1.44
CA VAL A 30 -0.12 -1.88 1.91
C VAL A 30 -0.15 -1.62 3.40
N ALA A 31 -1.07 -0.82 3.88
CA ALA A 31 -1.21 -0.49 5.29
C ALA A 31 -2.66 -0.73 5.75
N PRO A 32 -2.89 -1.63 6.70
CA PRO A 32 -1.94 -2.55 7.29
C PRO A 32 -1.67 -3.81 6.45
N GLY A 33 -2.53 -4.11 5.46
CA GLY A 33 -2.39 -5.29 4.64
C GLY A 33 -2.84 -6.57 5.33
N ASN A 34 -2.52 -7.71 4.71
CA ASN A 34 -2.84 -9.04 5.25
C ASN A 34 -1.75 -10.04 4.82
N ALA A 35 -1.94 -11.33 5.18
CA ALA A 35 -0.97 -12.36 4.85
C ALA A 35 -0.77 -12.55 3.34
N GLY A 36 -1.83 -12.35 2.54
CA GLY A 36 -1.74 -12.44 1.09
C GLY A 36 -0.96 -11.28 0.50
N THR A 37 -1.20 -10.05 0.97
CA THR A 37 -0.48 -8.88 0.47
C THR A 37 0.99 -8.91 0.86
N LEU A 38 1.35 -9.55 1.97
CA LEU A 38 2.73 -9.70 2.39
C LEU A 38 3.57 -10.45 1.35
N LYS A 39 2.97 -11.33 0.58
CA LYS A 39 3.67 -12.13 -0.43
C LYS A 39 3.98 -11.36 -1.70
N ILE A 40 3.23 -10.30 -2.01
CA ILE A 40 3.33 -9.58 -3.28
C ILE A 40 3.65 -8.11 -3.10
N ALA A 41 3.58 -7.59 -1.88
CA ALA A 41 3.84 -6.20 -1.56
C ALA A 41 4.45 -6.12 -0.18
N LYS A 42 4.80 -4.92 0.26
CA LYS A 42 5.31 -4.72 1.61
C LYS A 42 4.18 -4.18 2.49
N ASN A 43 3.82 -4.93 3.52
CA ASN A 43 2.87 -4.46 4.51
C ASN A 43 3.57 -3.48 5.46
N LEU A 44 2.87 -2.39 5.77
CA LEU A 44 3.38 -1.37 6.70
C LEU A 44 2.49 -1.31 7.92
N ASP A 45 3.10 -1.33 9.08
CA ASP A 45 2.41 -1.17 10.36
C ASP A 45 2.26 0.33 10.65
N VAL A 46 1.27 0.92 9.98
CA VAL A 46 0.97 2.36 10.09
C VAL A 46 -0.46 2.51 10.57
N ASP A 47 -0.66 3.39 11.55
CA ASP A 47 -2.01 3.77 11.96
C ASP A 47 -2.60 4.72 10.91
N VAL A 48 -3.41 4.17 10.02
CA VAL A 48 -3.98 4.93 8.90
C VAL A 48 -5.00 5.98 9.35
N LEU A 49 -5.46 5.91 10.61
CA LEU A 49 -6.32 6.91 11.20
C LEU A 49 -5.52 8.07 11.82
N ASN A 50 -4.20 7.91 11.95
CA ASN A 50 -3.32 8.96 12.44
C ASN A 50 -2.72 9.69 11.24
N PHE A 51 -3.19 10.90 11.03
CA PHE A 51 -2.80 11.70 9.87
C PHE A 51 -1.28 11.96 9.82
N ASN A 52 -0.67 12.22 10.97
CA ASN A 52 0.77 12.49 11.03
C ASN A 52 1.60 11.27 10.67
N ASP A 53 1.21 10.10 11.15
CA ASP A 53 1.89 8.84 10.81
C ASP A 53 1.78 8.54 9.32
N LEU A 54 0.59 8.73 8.76
CA LEU A 54 0.35 8.51 7.34
C LEU A 54 1.18 9.46 6.49
N LYS A 55 1.19 10.73 6.84
CA LYS A 55 1.99 11.75 6.17
C LYS A 55 3.48 11.42 6.20
N HIS A 56 3.97 11.02 7.37
CA HIS A 56 5.38 10.63 7.54
C HIS A 56 5.74 9.44 6.64
N THR A 57 4.87 8.46 6.57
CA THR A 57 5.05 7.27 5.72
C THR A 57 5.11 7.65 4.25
N ILE A 58 4.20 8.50 3.80
CA ILE A 58 4.15 8.96 2.41
C ILE A 58 5.47 9.62 2.02
N ILE A 59 6.00 10.46 2.89
CA ILE A 59 7.26 11.15 2.64
C ILE A 59 8.45 10.20 2.70
N LYS A 60 8.52 9.38 3.75
CA LYS A 60 9.64 8.47 3.98
C LYS A 60 9.79 7.44 2.86
N GLN A 61 8.68 6.91 2.37
CA GLN A 61 8.69 5.87 1.34
C GLN A 61 8.58 6.43 -0.08
N SER A 62 8.59 7.76 -0.21
CA SER A 62 8.47 8.43 -1.52
C SER A 62 7.23 7.96 -2.29
N ILE A 63 6.10 7.93 -1.61
CA ILE A 63 4.83 7.49 -2.19
C ILE A 63 4.33 8.52 -3.20
N ASN A 64 3.99 8.06 -4.39
CA ASN A 64 3.46 8.90 -5.47
C ASN A 64 1.93 8.84 -5.56
N LEU A 65 1.33 7.73 -5.15
CA LEU A 65 -0.12 7.51 -5.25
C LEU A 65 -0.62 6.75 -4.04
N VAL A 66 -1.70 7.24 -3.44
CA VAL A 66 -2.37 6.57 -2.33
C VAL A 66 -3.74 6.11 -2.80
N ILE A 67 -4.04 4.83 -2.61
CA ILE A 67 -5.32 4.24 -2.96
C ILE A 67 -5.98 3.77 -1.66
N VAL A 68 -7.19 4.23 -1.43
CA VAL A 68 -7.96 3.87 -0.22
C VAL A 68 -8.99 2.83 -0.60
N GLY A 69 -8.89 1.66 0.04
CA GLY A 69 -9.89 0.61 -0.11
C GLY A 69 -11.16 0.94 0.66
N PRO A 70 -12.31 0.42 0.25
CA PRO A 70 -13.58 0.65 0.96
C PRO A 70 -13.63 -0.08 2.30
#